data_b40688a8256063f273416c999b9e4c48
#
_entry.id   b40688a8256063f273416c999b9e4c48
#
_cell.length_a   1.000
_cell.length_b   1.000
_cell.length_c   1.000
_cell.angle_alpha   90.00
_cell.angle_beta   90.00
_cell.angle_gamma   90.00
#
_symmetry.space_group_name_H-M   'P 1'
#
loop_
_entity.id
_entity.type
_entity.pdbx_description
1 polymer ?
#
loop_
_entity_poly.entity_id
_entity_poly.type
_entity_poly.pdbx_seq_one_letter_code
_entity_poly.pdbx_strand_id
1 'polypeptide(L)'
;MESLRRYSPVKFKGTRARTRVRNGWEVVLEYEKEGTGPFLVDLSHIGKWDVQGEDLPSLRPAGLTIPADSEQCLLTGDFLLNLIKWNWATIWHFSEEMPDFAKEYAFTNVTEAYALLALAGKEVFSVLEKLSSLDLFSPDRKPPFLTMGPIAHIRSQIVVLSRERDESVVLVACPRGYGQSMAEIMLEAGKECALRPGGEDAFSRLRRRYFISRVQDERISPQEA
;
A
#
# COMPACT_ATOMS: atom_id res chain seq x y z
N MET A 1 -26.34 -11.20 15.03
CA MET A 1 -25.82 -11.33 13.64
C MET A 1 -24.36 -11.76 13.77
N GLU A 2 -24.02 -12.95 13.30
CA GLU A 2 -22.62 -13.34 13.21
C GLU A 2 -21.87 -12.35 12.30
N SER A 3 -20.77 -11.79 12.81
CA SER A 3 -19.94 -10.89 12.00
C SER A 3 -19.34 -11.68 10.84
N LEU A 4 -19.46 -11.18 9.62
CA LEU A 4 -18.88 -11.78 8.43
C LEU A 4 -17.37 -11.99 8.65
N ARG A 5 -16.91 -13.23 8.61
CA ARG A 5 -15.48 -13.55 8.73
C ARG A 5 -14.81 -13.47 7.37
N ARG A 6 -13.75 -12.66 7.28
CA ARG A 6 -12.95 -12.46 6.07
C ARG A 6 -11.56 -13.06 6.25
N TYR A 7 -10.99 -13.54 5.15
CA TYR A 7 -9.70 -14.22 5.17
C TYR A 7 -8.73 -13.52 4.23
N SER A 8 -7.53 -13.25 4.73
CA SER A 8 -6.45 -12.76 3.87
C SER A 8 -6.09 -13.82 2.81
N PRO A 9 -5.80 -13.38 1.56
CA PRO A 9 -5.23 -14.25 0.55
C PRO A 9 -3.78 -14.65 0.83
N VAL A 10 -3.16 -14.06 1.85
CA VAL A 10 -1.76 -14.27 2.21
C VAL A 10 -1.66 -14.94 3.58
N LYS A 11 -0.83 -15.99 3.66
CA LYS A 11 -0.53 -16.70 4.91
C LYS A 11 0.98 -16.85 5.03
N PHE A 12 1.59 -16.04 5.86
CA PHE A 12 2.99 -16.20 6.18
C PHE A 12 3.24 -17.36 7.15
N LYS A 13 4.37 -18.04 6.96
CA LYS A 13 4.88 -18.99 7.93
C LYS A 13 5.53 -18.20 9.09
N GLY A 14 5.14 -18.50 10.32
CA GLY A 14 5.66 -17.87 11.52
C GLY A 14 4.63 -17.86 12.64
N THR A 15 5.12 -17.82 13.89
CA THR A 15 4.25 -17.70 15.07
C THR A 15 3.80 -16.25 15.20
N ARG A 16 2.49 -16.07 15.29
CA ARG A 16 1.89 -14.76 15.47
C ARG A 16 1.97 -14.38 16.95
N ALA A 17 2.64 -13.29 17.26
CA ALA A 17 2.74 -12.78 18.64
C ALA A 17 1.49 -12.00 19.04
N ARG A 18 0.93 -11.22 18.09
CA ARG A 18 -0.24 -10.40 18.34
C ARG A 18 -1.12 -10.28 17.11
N THR A 19 -2.43 -10.50 17.29
CA THR A 19 -3.43 -10.35 16.24
C THR A 19 -4.60 -9.47 16.73
N ARG A 20 -5.37 -8.94 15.79
CA ARG A 20 -6.59 -8.19 16.06
C ARG A 20 -7.62 -8.45 14.97
N VAL A 21 -8.89 -8.50 15.36
CA VAL A 21 -9.98 -8.56 14.39
C VAL A 21 -10.42 -7.14 14.04
N ARG A 22 -10.41 -6.80 12.73
CA ARG A 22 -10.90 -5.54 12.17
C ARG A 22 -11.83 -5.81 11.00
N ASN A 23 -13.04 -5.31 11.05
CA ASN A 23 -14.01 -5.45 9.95
C ASN A 23 -14.15 -6.90 9.44
N GLY A 24 -14.07 -7.87 10.35
CA GLY A 24 -14.11 -9.30 10.04
C GLY A 24 -12.79 -9.94 9.60
N TRP A 25 -11.72 -9.16 9.42
CA TRP A 25 -10.38 -9.65 9.10
C TRP A 25 -9.58 -9.95 10.36
N GLU A 26 -8.87 -11.08 10.38
CA GLU A 26 -7.82 -11.34 11.37
C GLU A 26 -6.52 -10.70 10.88
N VAL A 27 -6.13 -9.60 11.49
CA VAL A 27 -4.94 -8.83 11.16
C VAL A 27 -3.80 -9.24 12.08
N VAL A 28 -2.63 -9.59 11.53
CA VAL A 28 -1.41 -9.84 12.30
C VAL A 28 -0.73 -8.52 12.57
N LEU A 29 -0.66 -8.12 13.83
CA LEU A 29 0.00 -6.88 14.25
C LEU A 29 1.50 -7.08 14.43
N GLU A 30 1.92 -8.29 14.89
CA GLU A 30 3.31 -8.61 15.17
C GLU A 30 3.55 -10.12 15.09
N TYR A 31 4.73 -10.53 14.59
CA TYR A 31 5.22 -11.91 14.64
C TYR A 31 6.25 -12.07 15.76
N GLU A 32 6.38 -13.30 16.32
CA GLU A 32 7.45 -13.60 17.23
C GLU A 32 8.81 -13.46 16.54
N LYS A 33 9.78 -12.85 17.25
CA LYS A 33 11.15 -12.64 16.74
C LYS A 33 11.20 -11.88 15.41
N GLU A 34 10.28 -10.92 15.22
CA GLU A 34 10.16 -10.16 14.00
C GLU A 34 11.46 -9.41 13.62
N GLY A 35 12.23 -8.93 14.62
CA GLY A 35 13.50 -8.23 14.40
C GLY A 35 13.33 -6.81 13.86
N THR A 36 14.34 -6.34 13.10
CA THR A 36 14.39 -4.95 12.58
C THR A 36 14.03 -4.83 11.09
N GLY A 37 13.72 -5.92 10.40
CA GLY A 37 13.40 -5.93 8.98
C GLY A 37 14.61 -6.18 8.07
N PRO A 38 14.48 -6.05 6.75
CA PRO A 38 13.29 -5.60 6.00
C PRO A 38 12.10 -6.54 6.12
N PHE A 39 10.90 -5.98 5.91
CA PHE A 39 9.65 -6.68 6.13
C PHE A 39 8.80 -6.77 4.86
N LEU A 40 8.13 -7.92 4.71
CA LEU A 40 6.97 -8.07 3.85
C LEU A 40 5.73 -8.16 4.74
N VAL A 41 4.81 -7.20 4.59
CA VAL A 41 3.62 -7.06 5.43
C VAL A 41 2.36 -7.27 4.60
N ASP A 42 1.44 -8.10 5.10
CA ASP A 42 0.13 -8.27 4.50
C ASP A 42 -0.83 -7.17 4.97
N LEU A 43 -1.25 -6.32 4.04
CA LEU A 43 -2.19 -5.23 4.22
C LEU A 43 -3.51 -5.48 3.46
N SER A 44 -3.84 -6.73 3.11
CA SER A 44 -5.01 -7.05 2.28
C SER A 44 -6.34 -6.63 2.93
N HIS A 45 -6.36 -6.46 4.25
CA HIS A 45 -7.52 -5.96 5.02
C HIS A 45 -7.77 -4.46 4.85
N ILE A 46 -6.79 -3.69 4.37
CA ILE A 46 -6.91 -2.25 4.12
C ILE A 46 -8.03 -1.99 3.12
N GLY A 47 -8.90 -1.02 3.44
CA GLY A 47 -9.99 -0.62 2.57
C GLY A 47 -9.50 -0.12 1.22
N LYS A 48 -10.10 -0.64 0.14
CA LYS A 48 -9.76 -0.28 -1.25
C LYS A 48 -11.02 -0.01 -2.04
N TRP A 49 -11.03 1.08 -2.79
CA TRP A 49 -12.12 1.45 -3.69
C TRP A 49 -11.57 1.80 -5.06
N ASP A 50 -12.29 1.36 -6.09
CA ASP A 50 -12.17 1.89 -7.43
C ASP A 50 -13.13 3.06 -7.59
N VAL A 51 -12.64 4.12 -8.23
CA VAL A 51 -13.41 5.31 -8.58
C VAL A 51 -13.31 5.50 -10.08
N GLN A 52 -14.43 5.49 -10.76
CA GLN A 52 -14.50 5.66 -12.21
C GLN A 52 -15.54 6.72 -12.58
N GLY A 53 -15.21 7.56 -13.54
CA GLY A 53 -16.10 8.61 -14.01
C GLY A 53 -15.44 9.54 -15.00
N GLU A 54 -16.25 10.25 -15.79
CA GLU A 54 -15.74 11.21 -16.78
C GLU A 54 -15.23 12.51 -16.14
N ASP A 55 -15.68 12.81 -14.92
CA ASP A 55 -15.29 14.03 -14.18
C ASP A 55 -14.78 13.67 -12.77
N LEU A 56 -13.69 12.91 -12.71
CA LEU A 56 -13.05 12.54 -11.45
C LEU A 56 -12.64 13.74 -10.57
N PRO A 57 -12.16 14.88 -11.10
CA PRO A 57 -11.80 16.02 -10.29
C PRO A 57 -12.97 16.63 -9.50
N SER A 58 -14.23 16.47 -9.97
CA SER A 58 -15.41 16.91 -9.22
C SER A 58 -15.79 15.97 -8.08
N LEU A 59 -15.37 14.71 -8.18
CA LEU A 59 -15.59 13.70 -7.13
C LEU A 59 -14.58 13.92 -6.02
N ARG A 60 -15.05 14.36 -4.86
CA ARG A 60 -14.21 14.62 -3.69
C ARG A 60 -14.46 13.56 -2.60
N PRO A 61 -13.89 12.34 -2.77
CA PRO A 61 -14.08 11.26 -1.80
C PRO A 61 -13.58 11.71 -0.42
N ALA A 62 -14.43 11.62 0.59
CA ALA A 62 -14.14 12.13 1.94
C ALA A 62 -13.63 13.60 1.95
N GLY A 63 -14.08 14.44 1.00
CA GLY A 63 -13.63 15.83 0.86
C GLY A 63 -12.24 16.01 0.21
N LEU A 64 -11.62 14.92 -0.25
CA LEU A 64 -10.27 14.93 -0.80
C LEU A 64 -10.28 15.19 -2.32
N THR A 65 -9.27 15.90 -2.79
CA THR A 65 -9.08 16.14 -4.22
C THR A 65 -8.32 14.98 -4.84
N ILE A 66 -8.82 14.44 -5.95
CA ILE A 66 -8.10 13.42 -6.73
C ILE A 66 -6.92 14.11 -7.47
N PRO A 67 -5.73 13.47 -7.55
CA PRO A 67 -4.61 14.00 -8.33
C PRO A 67 -5.00 14.33 -9.77
N ALA A 68 -4.39 15.35 -10.37
CA ALA A 68 -4.71 15.79 -11.73
C ALA A 68 -4.00 14.97 -12.81
N ASP A 69 -2.76 14.54 -12.54
CA ASP A 69 -1.95 13.82 -13.51
C ASP A 69 -1.92 12.32 -13.23
N SER A 70 -1.97 11.53 -14.31
CA SER A 70 -1.85 10.07 -14.22
C SER A 70 -0.53 9.66 -13.57
N GLU A 71 -0.55 8.54 -12.86
CA GLU A 71 0.57 8.01 -12.08
C GLU A 71 0.96 8.85 -10.85
N GLN A 72 0.23 9.91 -10.55
CA GLN A 72 0.37 10.64 -9.30
C GLN A 72 -0.36 9.94 -8.16
N CYS A 73 0.21 10.07 -6.97
CA CYS A 73 -0.42 9.70 -5.72
C CYS A 73 -0.54 10.90 -4.81
N LEU A 74 -1.67 11.00 -4.13
CA LEU A 74 -1.86 11.94 -3.04
C LEU A 74 -2.03 11.15 -1.74
N LEU A 75 -1.12 11.38 -0.80
CA LEU A 75 -1.20 10.83 0.53
C LEU A 75 -1.66 11.92 1.49
N THR A 76 -2.84 11.78 2.06
CA THR A 76 -3.41 12.77 2.97
C THR A 76 -4.19 12.10 4.10
N GLY A 77 -3.80 12.37 5.34
CA GLY A 77 -4.30 11.64 6.49
C GLY A 77 -4.10 10.13 6.31
N ASP A 78 -5.16 9.36 6.47
CA ASP A 78 -5.13 7.90 6.28
C ASP A 78 -5.49 7.47 4.85
N PHE A 79 -5.64 8.40 3.90
CA PHE A 79 -5.99 8.10 2.52
C PHE A 79 -4.78 8.18 1.60
N LEU A 80 -4.67 7.20 0.71
CA LEU A 80 -3.80 7.22 -0.46
C LEU A 80 -4.68 7.17 -1.70
N LEU A 81 -4.69 8.27 -2.44
CA LEU A 81 -5.42 8.42 -3.69
C LEU A 81 -4.44 8.23 -4.85
N ASN A 82 -4.75 7.30 -5.73
CA ASN A 82 -3.89 6.92 -6.85
C ASN A 82 -4.64 7.19 -8.16
N LEU A 83 -4.22 8.16 -8.95
CA LEU A 83 -4.79 8.37 -10.27
C LEU A 83 -4.10 7.44 -11.29
N ILE A 84 -4.84 6.45 -11.78
CA ILE A 84 -4.33 5.46 -12.75
C ILE A 84 -4.46 6.00 -14.18
N LYS A 85 -5.60 6.59 -14.49
CA LYS A 85 -5.93 7.21 -15.77
C LYS A 85 -6.86 8.40 -15.54
N TRP A 86 -7.05 9.25 -16.53
CA TRP A 86 -7.93 10.42 -16.46
C TRP A 86 -9.35 10.11 -15.93
N ASN A 87 -9.84 8.89 -16.10
CA ASN A 87 -11.18 8.46 -15.70
C ASN A 87 -11.19 7.28 -14.71
N TRP A 88 -10.03 6.95 -14.12
CA TRP A 88 -9.91 5.84 -13.16
C TRP A 88 -8.89 6.16 -12.08
N ALA A 89 -9.35 6.16 -10.85
CA ALA A 89 -8.52 6.29 -9.65
C ALA A 89 -8.78 5.14 -8.68
N THR A 90 -7.85 4.89 -7.77
CA THR A 90 -8.06 4.00 -6.63
C THR A 90 -7.79 4.74 -5.32
N ILE A 91 -8.52 4.37 -4.29
CA ILE A 91 -8.39 4.92 -2.95
C ILE A 91 -8.05 3.78 -2.01
N TRP A 92 -6.97 3.93 -1.25
CA TRP A 92 -6.61 3.00 -0.17
C TRP A 92 -6.69 3.75 1.16
N HIS A 93 -7.35 3.14 2.15
CA HIS A 93 -7.61 3.77 3.44
C HIS A 93 -7.04 2.96 4.59
N PHE A 94 -6.06 3.52 5.26
CA PHE A 94 -5.24 2.85 6.28
C PHE A 94 -5.79 2.94 7.71
N SER A 95 -6.92 3.62 7.93
CA SER A 95 -7.58 3.67 9.23
C SER A 95 -8.44 2.44 9.50
N GLU A 96 -8.77 2.22 10.78
CA GLU A 96 -9.70 1.17 11.21
C GLU A 96 -11.15 1.50 10.85
N GLU A 97 -11.50 2.78 10.86
CA GLU A 97 -12.83 3.25 10.48
C GLU A 97 -12.96 3.26 8.96
N MET A 98 -13.87 2.45 8.44
CA MET A 98 -14.13 2.40 7.00
C MET A 98 -15.00 3.59 6.60
N PRO A 99 -14.54 4.42 5.63
CA PRO A 99 -15.37 5.50 5.11
C PRO A 99 -16.62 4.92 4.42
N ASP A 100 -17.74 5.59 4.60
CA ASP A 100 -18.99 5.22 3.92
C ASP A 100 -19.12 5.99 2.60
N PHE A 101 -18.72 5.35 1.51
CA PHE A 101 -18.94 5.83 0.14
C PHE A 101 -20.21 5.23 -0.50
N ALA A 102 -21.03 4.50 0.25
CA ALA A 102 -22.16 3.74 -0.31
C ALA A 102 -23.22 4.61 -1.01
N LYS A 103 -23.26 5.89 -0.71
CA LYS A 103 -24.18 6.86 -1.35
C LYS A 103 -23.64 7.42 -2.67
N GLU A 104 -22.38 7.17 -2.98
CA GLU A 104 -21.71 7.71 -4.15
C GLU A 104 -21.51 6.59 -5.17
N TYR A 105 -22.42 6.49 -6.13
CA TYR A 105 -22.46 5.40 -7.13
C TYR A 105 -21.21 5.28 -8.03
N ALA A 106 -20.30 6.27 -7.99
CA ALA A 106 -19.02 6.21 -8.69
C ALA A 106 -17.96 5.36 -7.96
N PHE A 107 -18.22 4.92 -6.71
CA PHE A 107 -17.29 4.19 -5.88
C PHE A 107 -17.66 2.72 -5.80
N THR A 108 -16.69 1.86 -6.12
CA THR A 108 -16.84 0.40 -5.97
C THR A 108 -15.86 -0.10 -4.91
N ASN A 109 -16.37 -0.72 -3.85
CA ASN A 109 -15.51 -1.37 -2.86
C ASN A 109 -14.87 -2.62 -3.46
N VAL A 110 -13.54 -2.56 -3.63
CA VAL A 110 -12.71 -3.65 -4.19
C VAL A 110 -11.74 -4.22 -3.16
N THR A 111 -12.00 -4.02 -1.88
CA THR A 111 -11.14 -4.47 -0.78
C THR A 111 -10.80 -5.96 -0.91
N GLU A 112 -11.78 -6.78 -1.24
CA GLU A 112 -11.59 -8.24 -1.37
C GLU A 112 -11.17 -8.69 -2.77
N ALA A 113 -11.07 -7.79 -3.75
CA ALA A 113 -10.60 -8.11 -5.09
C ALA A 113 -9.06 -8.17 -5.18
N TYR A 114 -8.36 -7.49 -4.27
CA TYR A 114 -6.91 -7.36 -4.31
C TYR A 114 -6.25 -7.82 -3.01
N ALA A 115 -5.12 -8.52 -3.16
CA ALA A 115 -4.10 -8.59 -2.12
C ALA A 115 -3.31 -7.29 -2.14
N LEU A 116 -2.98 -6.75 -0.97
CA LEU A 116 -2.11 -5.60 -0.80
C LEU A 116 -0.94 -6.00 0.09
N LEU A 117 0.28 -5.89 -0.45
CA LEU A 117 1.52 -6.20 0.24
C LEU A 117 2.35 -4.93 0.40
N ALA A 118 3.00 -4.76 1.54
CA ALA A 118 4.00 -3.71 1.74
C ALA A 118 5.38 -4.34 1.90
N LEU A 119 6.34 -3.89 1.09
CA LEU A 119 7.77 -4.10 1.34
C LEU A 119 8.27 -2.86 2.07
N ALA A 120 8.91 -3.06 3.22
CA ALA A 120 9.28 -1.97 4.10
C ALA A 120 10.65 -2.18 4.73
N GLY A 121 11.53 -1.17 4.66
CA GLY A 121 12.86 -1.18 5.25
C GLY A 121 13.98 -1.14 4.23
N LYS A 122 15.16 -1.59 4.65
CA LYS A 122 16.37 -1.60 3.83
C LYS A 122 16.29 -2.60 2.68
N GLU A 123 16.96 -2.31 1.56
CA GLU A 123 17.13 -3.23 0.40
C GLU A 123 15.82 -3.61 -0.32
N VAL A 124 14.72 -2.91 -0.07
CA VAL A 124 13.41 -3.17 -0.71
C VAL A 124 13.51 -3.12 -2.24
N PHE A 125 14.27 -2.15 -2.77
CA PHE A 125 14.44 -2.01 -4.22
C PHE A 125 15.30 -3.12 -4.81
N SER A 126 16.33 -3.59 -4.13
CA SER A 126 17.13 -4.75 -4.56
C SER A 126 16.31 -6.03 -4.68
N VAL A 127 15.27 -6.17 -3.85
CA VAL A 127 14.31 -7.27 -3.98
C VAL A 127 13.43 -7.08 -5.21
N LEU A 128 12.90 -5.88 -5.42
CA LEU A 128 11.98 -5.59 -6.53
C LEU A 128 12.69 -5.65 -7.90
N GLU A 129 13.94 -5.24 -8.01
CA GLU A 129 14.75 -5.34 -9.23
C GLU A 129 14.91 -6.79 -9.73
N LYS A 130 14.93 -7.77 -8.83
CA LYS A 130 14.94 -9.20 -9.20
C LYS A 130 13.60 -9.68 -9.78
N LEU A 131 12.50 -8.96 -9.52
CA LEU A 131 11.14 -9.39 -9.83
C LEU A 131 10.48 -8.58 -10.95
N SER A 132 11.06 -7.43 -11.31
CA SER A 132 10.47 -6.52 -12.28
C SER A 132 11.53 -5.74 -13.03
N SER A 133 11.26 -5.48 -14.31
CA SER A 133 12.05 -4.56 -15.15
C SER A 133 11.59 -3.10 -15.06
N LEU A 134 10.63 -2.80 -14.19
CA LEU A 134 10.14 -1.44 -14.00
C LEU A 134 11.20 -0.59 -13.31
N ASP A 135 11.46 0.61 -13.85
CA ASP A 135 12.32 1.58 -13.17
C ASP A 135 11.56 2.25 -12.01
N LEU A 136 11.66 1.61 -10.84
CA LEU A 136 11.08 2.12 -9.59
C LEU A 136 12.01 3.11 -8.89
N PHE A 137 13.23 3.30 -9.41
CA PHE A 137 14.26 4.13 -8.80
C PHE A 137 14.59 5.39 -9.61
N SER A 138 13.87 5.65 -10.72
CA SER A 138 14.07 6.82 -11.56
C SER A 138 14.18 8.11 -10.74
N PRO A 139 15.23 8.92 -10.91
CA PRO A 139 15.41 10.17 -10.19
C PRO A 139 14.35 11.22 -10.55
N ASP A 140 13.75 11.10 -11.75
CA ASP A 140 12.73 12.03 -12.24
C ASP A 140 11.38 11.85 -11.55
N ARG A 141 11.18 10.73 -10.86
CA ARG A 141 9.94 10.42 -10.15
C ARG A 141 10.13 10.59 -8.65
N LYS A 142 9.48 11.58 -8.06
CA LYS A 142 9.54 11.81 -6.61
C LYS A 142 8.43 11.05 -5.88
N PRO A 143 8.74 10.28 -4.83
CA PRO A 143 7.71 9.66 -3.99
C PRO A 143 6.79 10.69 -3.31
N PRO A 144 5.48 10.37 -3.15
CA PRO A 144 4.85 9.14 -3.58
C PRO A 144 4.48 9.17 -5.06
N PHE A 145 4.64 8.05 -5.73
CA PHE A 145 4.16 7.88 -7.10
C PHE A 145 3.60 6.47 -7.33
N LEU A 146 2.69 6.38 -8.29
CA LEU A 146 2.12 5.12 -8.77
C LEU A 146 2.81 4.68 -10.06
N THR A 147 2.96 3.40 -10.24
CA THR A 147 3.18 2.78 -11.55
C THR A 147 2.39 1.49 -11.69
N MET A 148 2.07 1.13 -12.92
CA MET A 148 1.36 -0.11 -13.24
C MET A 148 2.28 -1.02 -14.05
N GLY A 149 2.44 -2.25 -13.61
CA GLY A 149 3.26 -3.20 -14.37
C GLY A 149 3.41 -4.55 -13.69
N PRO A 150 4.19 -5.46 -14.29
CA PRO A 150 4.38 -6.79 -13.76
C PRO A 150 5.40 -6.82 -12.62
N ILE A 151 5.05 -7.47 -11.53
CA ILE A 151 5.98 -8.01 -10.54
C ILE A 151 5.88 -9.54 -10.66
N ALA A 152 7.01 -10.23 -10.91
CA ALA A 152 7.01 -11.68 -11.15
C ALA A 152 5.93 -12.14 -12.15
N HIS A 153 5.76 -11.40 -13.26
CA HIS A 153 4.76 -11.60 -14.32
C HIS A 153 3.30 -11.32 -13.90
N ILE A 154 3.03 -10.95 -12.66
CA ILE A 154 1.69 -10.63 -12.16
C ILE A 154 1.48 -9.12 -12.28
N ARG A 155 0.46 -8.71 -13.07
CA ARG A 155 0.11 -7.29 -13.21
C ARG A 155 -0.31 -6.72 -11.87
N SER A 156 0.36 -5.64 -11.47
CA SER A 156 0.23 -5.03 -10.15
C SER A 156 0.10 -3.51 -10.25
N GLN A 157 -0.56 -2.92 -9.26
CA GLN A 157 -0.43 -1.50 -8.93
C GLN A 157 0.71 -1.38 -7.92
N ILE A 158 1.67 -0.52 -8.19
CA ILE A 158 2.87 -0.37 -7.37
C ILE A 158 2.94 1.09 -6.95
N VAL A 159 2.93 1.35 -5.66
CA VAL A 159 3.10 2.69 -5.11
C VAL A 159 4.41 2.75 -4.33
N VAL A 160 5.32 3.58 -4.79
CA VAL A 160 6.53 3.91 -4.05
C VAL A 160 6.21 5.06 -3.10
N LEU A 161 6.13 4.78 -1.81
CA LEU A 161 5.85 5.79 -0.79
C LEU A 161 7.12 6.51 -0.34
N SER A 162 8.23 5.78 -0.17
CA SER A 162 9.52 6.32 0.24
C SER A 162 10.67 5.57 -0.41
N ARG A 163 11.76 6.30 -0.70
CA ARG A 163 13.05 5.78 -1.19
C ARG A 163 14.20 6.04 -0.23
N GLU A 164 13.93 6.42 1.00
CA GLU A 164 14.96 6.61 2.01
C GLU A 164 15.61 5.27 2.34
N ARG A 165 16.94 5.24 2.37
CA ARG A 165 17.76 4.02 2.38
C ARG A 165 17.30 2.95 3.38
N ASP A 166 17.04 3.35 4.62
CA ASP A 166 16.66 2.42 5.70
C ASP A 166 15.15 2.39 5.96
N GLU A 167 14.41 3.29 5.32
CA GLU A 167 12.96 3.50 5.51
C GLU A 167 12.20 3.47 4.18
N SER A 168 12.72 2.75 3.19
CA SER A 168 12.03 2.55 1.91
C SER A 168 10.71 1.82 2.13
N VAL A 169 9.66 2.27 1.46
CA VAL A 169 8.34 1.64 1.52
C VAL A 169 7.74 1.58 0.13
N VAL A 170 7.40 0.37 -0.30
CA VAL A 170 6.71 0.12 -1.55
C VAL A 170 5.47 -0.74 -1.30
N LEU A 171 4.33 -0.29 -1.79
CA LEU A 171 3.08 -1.01 -1.74
C LEU A 171 2.83 -1.69 -3.08
N VAL A 172 2.42 -2.95 -3.05
CA VAL A 172 2.10 -3.74 -4.24
C VAL A 172 0.71 -4.34 -4.09
N ALA A 173 -0.22 -3.91 -4.94
CA ALA A 173 -1.54 -4.50 -5.03
C ALA A 173 -1.62 -5.38 -6.27
N CYS A 174 -1.99 -6.65 -6.10
CA CYS A 174 -2.22 -7.62 -7.17
C CYS A 174 -3.59 -8.28 -7.03
N PRO A 175 -4.15 -8.91 -8.09
CA PRO A 175 -5.41 -9.62 -7.96
C PRO A 175 -5.34 -10.68 -6.85
N ARG A 176 -6.40 -10.77 -6.03
CA ARG A 176 -6.47 -11.59 -4.81
C ARG A 176 -5.96 -13.02 -4.99
N GLY A 177 -6.30 -13.66 -6.12
CA GLY A 177 -5.91 -15.05 -6.40
C GLY A 177 -4.39 -15.27 -6.49
N TYR A 178 -3.61 -14.23 -6.71
CA TYR A 178 -2.15 -14.29 -6.77
C TYR A 178 -1.46 -13.86 -5.48
N GLY A 179 -2.21 -13.44 -4.44
CA GLY A 179 -1.64 -12.88 -3.22
C GLY A 179 -0.62 -13.79 -2.53
N GLN A 180 -0.94 -15.07 -2.37
CA GLN A 180 -0.03 -16.04 -1.75
C GLN A 180 1.24 -16.24 -2.59
N SER A 181 1.10 -16.47 -3.90
CA SER A 181 2.23 -16.67 -4.81
C SER A 181 3.12 -15.44 -4.87
N MET A 182 2.55 -14.24 -4.91
CA MET A 182 3.28 -12.98 -4.87
C MET A 182 4.11 -12.86 -3.59
N ALA A 183 3.51 -13.15 -2.44
CA ALA A 183 4.21 -13.09 -1.15
C ALA A 183 5.36 -14.10 -1.07
N GLU A 184 5.17 -15.32 -1.54
CA GLU A 184 6.19 -16.37 -1.56
C GLU A 184 7.37 -16.00 -2.46
N ILE A 185 7.10 -15.48 -3.66
CA ILE A 185 8.13 -15.06 -4.61
C ILE A 185 8.93 -13.87 -4.07
N MET A 186 8.26 -12.90 -3.44
CA MET A 186 8.94 -11.75 -2.81
C MET A 186 9.85 -12.18 -1.68
N LEU A 187 9.37 -13.07 -0.80
CA LEU A 187 10.19 -13.63 0.30
C LEU A 187 11.39 -14.41 -0.22
N GLU A 188 11.21 -15.19 -1.29
CA GLU A 188 12.29 -15.94 -1.93
C GLU A 188 13.36 -15.00 -2.52
N ALA A 189 12.95 -13.98 -3.30
CA ALA A 189 13.83 -12.99 -3.88
C ALA A 189 14.58 -12.16 -2.83
N GLY A 190 13.96 -11.97 -1.66
CA GLY A 190 14.51 -11.19 -0.56
C GLY A 190 15.33 -11.97 0.47
N LYS A 191 15.54 -13.29 0.29
CA LYS A 191 16.29 -14.12 1.26
C LYS A 191 17.67 -13.56 1.60
N GLU A 192 18.42 -13.13 0.59
CA GLU A 192 19.77 -12.58 0.77
C GLU A 192 19.78 -11.29 1.58
N CYS A 193 18.70 -10.51 1.48
CA CYS A 193 18.48 -9.28 2.24
C CYS A 193 17.83 -9.53 3.61
N ALA A 194 17.62 -10.80 3.97
CA ALA A 194 16.91 -11.21 5.18
C ALA A 194 15.47 -10.67 5.27
N LEU A 195 14.81 -10.49 4.11
CA LEU A 195 13.39 -10.13 4.04
C LEU A 195 12.56 -11.19 4.75
N ARG A 196 11.67 -10.75 5.62
CA ARG A 196 10.86 -11.63 6.46
C ARG A 196 9.42 -11.12 6.59
N PRO A 197 8.48 -11.99 6.97
CA PRO A 197 7.16 -11.54 7.36
C PRO A 197 7.22 -10.53 8.48
N GLY A 198 6.48 -9.44 8.34
CA GLY A 198 6.27 -8.44 9.37
C GLY A 198 4.79 -8.23 9.64
N GLY A 199 4.45 -7.83 10.87
CA GLY A 199 3.09 -7.45 11.22
C GLY A 199 2.78 -6.01 10.80
N GLU A 200 1.51 -5.64 10.88
CA GLU A 200 1.06 -4.30 10.50
C GLU A 200 1.76 -3.18 11.28
N ASP A 201 2.17 -3.44 12.52
CA ASP A 201 2.87 -2.45 13.35
C ASP A 201 4.24 -2.08 12.77
N ALA A 202 4.93 -3.01 12.09
CA ALA A 202 6.19 -2.70 11.41
C ALA A 202 5.97 -1.69 10.27
N PHE A 203 4.95 -1.91 9.43
CA PHE A 203 4.55 -0.95 8.40
C PHE A 203 4.10 0.38 8.99
N SER A 204 3.26 0.36 10.04
CA SER A 204 2.70 1.55 10.66
C SER A 204 3.78 2.46 11.27
N ARG A 205 4.86 1.88 11.82
CA ARG A 205 6.02 2.66 12.33
C ARG A 205 6.70 3.44 11.21
N LEU A 206 6.98 2.80 10.07
CA LEU A 206 7.64 3.44 8.93
C LEU A 206 6.71 4.45 8.23
N ARG A 207 5.43 4.11 8.07
CA ARG A 207 4.44 5.05 7.53
C ARG A 207 4.36 6.34 8.35
N ARG A 208 4.29 6.25 9.69
CA ARG A 208 4.21 7.45 10.56
C ARG A 208 5.43 8.35 10.42
N ARG A 209 6.63 7.79 10.33
CA ARG A 209 7.87 8.58 10.13
C ARG A 209 7.81 9.35 8.81
N TYR A 210 7.39 8.69 7.75
CA TYR A 210 7.21 9.32 6.45
C TYR A 210 6.19 10.48 6.49
N PHE A 211 5.07 10.33 7.21
CA PHE A 211 4.08 11.39 7.38
C PHE A 211 4.62 12.58 8.16
N ILE A 212 5.35 12.34 9.24
CA ILE A 212 5.89 13.40 10.09
C ILE A 212 6.92 14.23 9.32
N SER A 213 7.80 13.60 8.54
CA SER A 213 8.80 14.32 7.74
C SER A 213 8.15 15.24 6.70
N ARG A 214 7.11 14.79 5.99
CA ARG A 214 6.41 15.62 4.99
C ARG A 214 5.68 16.82 5.58
N VAL A 215 5.01 16.66 6.71
CA VAL A 215 4.33 17.78 7.39
C VAL A 215 5.33 18.86 7.83
N GLN A 216 6.56 18.48 8.13
CA GLN A 216 7.63 19.42 8.44
C GLN A 216 8.15 20.15 7.18
N ASP A 217 8.33 19.44 6.07
CA ASP A 217 8.78 20.01 4.79
C ASP A 217 7.76 21.00 4.20
N GLU A 218 6.46 20.70 4.28
CA GLU A 218 5.39 21.61 3.82
C GLU A 218 5.28 22.89 4.68
N ARG A 219 5.72 22.86 5.95
CA ARG A 219 5.77 24.04 6.82
C ARG A 219 7.01 24.91 6.62
N ILE A 220 8.06 24.37 6.01
CA ILE A 220 9.35 25.07 5.80
C ILE A 220 9.40 25.76 4.42
N SER A 221 8.52 25.41 3.49
CA SER A 221 8.37 26.14 2.20
C SER A 221 7.32 27.22 2.37
N PRO A 222 7.69 28.50 2.63
CA PRO A 222 6.76 29.60 2.52
C PRO A 222 6.38 29.72 1.05
N GLN A 223 5.09 29.83 0.76
CA GLN A 223 4.58 30.24 -0.54
C GLN A 223 5.25 31.58 -0.88
N GLU A 224 6.17 31.57 -1.84
CA GLU A 224 6.52 32.80 -2.54
C GLU A 224 5.32 33.16 -3.41
N ALA A 225 4.65 34.22 -2.98
CA ALA A 225 3.52 34.86 -3.65
C ALA A 225 3.95 35.58 -4.93
#